data_fd37f313aa089ad9561d680e09d00841
#
_entry.id   fd37f313aa089ad9561d680e09d00841
#
_cell.length_a   1.000
_cell.length_b   1.000
_cell.length_c   1.000
_cell.angle_alpha   90.00
_cell.angle_beta   90.00
_cell.angle_gamma   90.00
#
_symmetry.space_group_name_H-M   'P 1'
#
loop_
_entity.id
_entity.type
_entity.pdbx_description
1 polymer ?
#
loop_
_entity_poly.entity_id
_entity_poly.type
_entity_poly.pdbx_seq_one_letter_code
_entity_poly.pdbx_strand_id
1 'polypeptide(L)'
;MRFAPSPNGRLHLGHAYSALLNAEIARTLQAELLLRIEDIDPVRCRPELTEALIADLAWLGLTFSEPVWRQSARMSTYRAALDSLRERDLIYPCTCTRREIQDAAGEARDPDGAALYPGTCRGKSVPEAPHAWRLDMARALALCEGPLTYIAFAPGGPDAVRAADPARWGDAVLGRKDVPTSYHLAVVLDDAAQGITHVVRGQDLDAAT
;
A
#
# COMPACT_ATOMS: atom_id res chain seq x y z
N MET A 1 7.38 7.13 -12.58
CA MET A 1 7.01 7.55 -11.20
C MET A 1 5.52 7.67 -11.07
N ARG A 2 4.96 7.79 -9.84
CA ARG A 2 3.52 8.03 -9.65
C ARG A 2 3.27 8.98 -8.49
N PHE A 3 2.22 9.82 -8.60
CA PHE A 3 1.54 10.44 -7.48
C PHE A 3 0.21 9.69 -7.27
N ALA A 4 -0.02 9.18 -6.06
CA ALA A 4 -1.11 8.24 -5.82
C ALA A 4 -1.93 8.62 -4.56
N PRO A 5 -2.73 9.69 -4.65
CA PRO A 5 -3.52 10.15 -3.52
C PRO A 5 -4.81 9.36 -3.33
N SER A 6 -5.23 9.18 -2.07
CA SER A 6 -6.54 8.66 -1.72
C SER A 6 -7.54 9.81 -1.55
N PRO A 7 -8.68 9.80 -2.29
CA PRO A 7 -9.67 10.87 -2.25
C PRO A 7 -10.63 10.72 -1.04
N ASN A 8 -10.07 10.56 0.15
CA ASN A 8 -10.83 10.41 1.40
C ASN A 8 -11.09 11.76 2.12
N GLY A 9 -10.69 12.87 1.52
CA GLY A 9 -10.83 14.24 1.96
C GLY A 9 -10.32 15.22 0.89
N ARG A 10 -10.42 16.53 1.18
CA ARG A 10 -9.82 17.56 0.32
C ARG A 10 -8.30 17.51 0.40
N LEU A 11 -7.62 17.89 -0.69
CA LEU A 11 -6.18 18.05 -0.66
C LEU A 11 -5.79 19.18 0.32
N HIS A 12 -4.64 19.02 0.94
CA HIS A 12 -4.04 20.04 1.81
C HIS A 12 -2.59 20.29 1.38
N LEU A 13 -1.92 21.23 2.01
CA LEU A 13 -0.57 21.67 1.66
C LEU A 13 0.44 20.52 1.57
N GLY A 14 0.35 19.51 2.45
CA GLY A 14 1.21 18.33 2.40
C GLY A 14 1.03 17.51 1.11
N HIS A 15 -0.21 17.36 0.63
CA HIS A 15 -0.47 16.70 -0.66
C HIS A 15 0.07 17.53 -1.83
N ALA A 16 -0.12 18.85 -1.81
CA ALA A 16 0.40 19.75 -2.83
C ALA A 16 1.94 19.69 -2.89
N TYR A 17 2.60 19.73 -1.73
CA TYR A 17 4.05 19.57 -1.64
C TYR A 17 4.52 18.23 -2.22
N SER A 18 3.89 17.12 -1.81
CA SER A 18 4.23 15.80 -2.32
C SER A 18 4.03 15.69 -3.84
N ALA A 19 2.93 16.24 -4.37
CA ALA A 19 2.65 16.22 -5.80
C ALA A 19 3.68 17.02 -6.61
N LEU A 20 3.99 18.25 -6.16
CA LEU A 20 4.99 19.11 -6.79
C LEU A 20 6.40 18.49 -6.71
N LEU A 21 6.76 17.89 -5.59
CA LEU A 21 8.04 17.20 -5.43
C LEU A 21 8.15 16.00 -6.39
N ASN A 22 7.09 15.20 -6.52
CA ASN A 22 7.04 14.11 -7.50
C ASN A 22 7.23 14.63 -8.93
N ALA A 23 6.57 15.74 -9.29
CA ALA A 23 6.68 16.34 -10.61
C ALA A 23 8.10 16.86 -10.89
N GLU A 24 8.71 17.53 -9.92
CA GLU A 24 10.08 18.04 -10.07
C GLU A 24 11.11 16.91 -10.20
N ILE A 25 10.99 15.86 -9.40
CA ILE A 25 11.87 14.70 -9.50
C ILE A 25 11.66 13.98 -10.84
N ALA A 26 10.41 13.77 -11.27
CA ALA A 26 10.11 13.16 -12.57
C ALA A 26 10.74 13.97 -13.71
N ARG A 27 10.63 15.30 -13.68
CA ARG A 27 11.24 16.19 -14.66
C ARG A 27 12.78 16.05 -14.67
N THR A 28 13.41 16.00 -13.50
CA THR A 28 14.86 15.87 -13.35
C THR A 28 15.37 14.53 -13.88
N LEU A 29 14.61 13.44 -13.62
CA LEU A 29 14.93 12.09 -14.07
C LEU A 29 14.48 11.80 -15.51
N GLN A 30 13.82 12.75 -16.18
CA GLN A 30 13.17 12.55 -17.47
C GLN A 30 12.22 11.33 -17.46
N ALA A 31 11.54 11.13 -16.35
CA ALA A 31 10.62 10.01 -16.11
C ALA A 31 9.16 10.44 -16.30
N GLU A 32 8.33 9.52 -16.73
CA GLU A 32 6.88 9.72 -16.73
C GLU A 32 6.34 9.88 -15.31
N LEU A 33 5.39 10.79 -15.14
CA LEU A 33 4.63 10.97 -13.91
C LEU A 33 3.18 10.52 -14.14
N LEU A 34 2.79 9.45 -13.46
CA LEU A 34 1.44 8.90 -13.51
C LEU A 34 0.60 9.39 -12.35
N LEU A 35 -0.71 9.54 -12.58
CA LEU A 35 -1.70 9.73 -11.52
C LEU A 35 -2.47 8.43 -11.29
N ARG A 36 -2.52 7.97 -10.04
CA ARG A 36 -3.36 6.87 -9.62
C ARG A 36 -4.26 7.31 -8.46
N ILE A 37 -5.56 7.12 -8.61
CA ILE A 37 -6.54 7.41 -7.57
C ILE A 37 -6.69 6.17 -6.69
N GLU A 38 -6.31 6.28 -5.42
CA GLU A 38 -6.38 5.17 -4.46
C GLU A 38 -7.71 5.19 -3.70
N ASP A 39 -8.77 4.78 -4.41
CA ASP A 39 -10.17 4.81 -4.00
C ASP A 39 -10.74 3.42 -3.65
N ILE A 40 -9.95 2.57 -3.00
CA ILE A 40 -10.37 1.22 -2.59
C ILE A 40 -11.47 1.21 -1.50
N ASP A 41 -11.65 2.33 -0.78
CA ASP A 41 -12.66 2.46 0.28
C ASP A 41 -13.86 3.28 -0.25
N PRO A 42 -14.95 2.62 -0.68
CA PRO A 42 -16.08 3.30 -1.31
C PRO A 42 -16.88 4.18 -0.33
N VAL A 43 -16.71 3.97 0.98
CA VAL A 43 -17.41 4.78 1.99
C VAL A 43 -16.75 6.14 2.18
N ARG A 44 -15.42 6.18 2.16
CA ARG A 44 -14.64 7.40 2.36
C ARG A 44 -14.30 8.11 1.05
N CYS A 45 -14.07 7.36 -0.04
CA CYS A 45 -13.66 7.88 -1.33
C CYS A 45 -14.90 8.20 -2.19
N ARG A 46 -15.45 9.41 -2.05
CA ARG A 46 -16.62 9.84 -2.79
C ARG A 46 -16.22 10.48 -4.12
N PRO A 47 -17.06 10.34 -5.18
CA PRO A 47 -16.77 10.89 -6.51
C PRO A 47 -16.42 12.38 -6.48
N GLU A 48 -17.13 13.18 -5.69
CA GLU A 48 -16.92 14.63 -5.59
C GLU A 48 -15.53 14.99 -5.06
N LEU A 49 -14.99 14.14 -4.17
CA LEU A 49 -13.64 14.32 -3.65
C LEU A 49 -12.58 13.98 -4.70
N THR A 50 -12.85 13.00 -5.56
CA THR A 50 -11.97 12.66 -6.67
C THR A 50 -11.95 13.77 -7.72
N GLU A 51 -13.11 14.33 -8.06
CA GLU A 51 -13.19 15.46 -8.99
C GLU A 51 -12.47 16.69 -8.45
N ALA A 52 -12.69 17.01 -7.18
CA ALA A 52 -12.01 18.11 -6.51
C ALA A 52 -10.48 17.91 -6.47
N LEU A 53 -10.03 16.69 -6.21
CA LEU A 53 -8.61 16.32 -6.20
C LEU A 53 -7.97 16.57 -7.57
N ILE A 54 -8.60 16.11 -8.65
CA ILE A 54 -8.10 16.32 -10.02
C ILE A 54 -8.08 17.82 -10.36
N ALA A 55 -9.12 18.57 -9.98
CA ALA A 55 -9.18 20.01 -10.20
C ALA A 55 -8.08 20.76 -9.42
N ASP A 56 -7.83 20.38 -8.15
CA ASP A 56 -6.78 20.98 -7.31
C ASP A 56 -5.37 20.71 -7.92
N LEU A 57 -5.12 19.49 -8.43
CA LEU A 57 -3.85 19.16 -9.11
C LEU A 57 -3.68 19.94 -10.41
N ALA A 58 -4.73 20.10 -11.21
CA ALA A 58 -4.69 20.93 -12.41
C ALA A 58 -4.46 22.41 -12.08
N TRP A 59 -5.07 22.93 -11.01
CA TRP A 59 -4.84 24.29 -10.52
C TRP A 59 -3.37 24.51 -10.10
N LEU A 60 -2.71 23.49 -9.55
CA LEU A 60 -1.26 23.53 -9.27
C LEU A 60 -0.39 23.47 -10.53
N GLY A 61 -0.98 23.39 -11.73
CA GLY A 61 -0.26 23.29 -13.00
C GLY A 61 0.36 21.93 -13.26
N LEU A 62 -0.08 20.88 -12.56
CA LEU A 62 0.44 19.53 -12.73
C LEU A 62 -0.26 18.81 -13.88
N THR A 63 0.55 18.13 -14.70
CA THR A 63 0.10 17.24 -15.77
C THR A 63 0.62 15.83 -15.52
N PHE A 64 -0.18 14.83 -15.90
CA PHE A 64 0.15 13.43 -15.71
C PHE A 64 -0.01 12.67 -17.01
N SER A 65 0.78 11.62 -17.20
CA SER A 65 0.63 10.72 -18.34
C SER A 65 -0.66 9.90 -18.22
N GLU A 66 -1.38 9.75 -19.31
CA GLU A 66 -2.59 8.94 -19.37
C GLU A 66 -2.27 7.45 -19.59
N PRO A 67 -3.13 6.52 -19.16
CA PRO A 67 -4.42 6.77 -18.49
C PRO A 67 -4.27 6.99 -16.97
N VAL A 68 -5.18 7.79 -16.39
CA VAL A 68 -5.33 7.88 -14.93
C VAL A 68 -5.97 6.59 -14.41
N TRP A 69 -5.26 5.87 -13.57
CA TRP A 69 -5.78 4.64 -12.96
C TRP A 69 -6.60 4.93 -11.71
N ARG A 70 -7.67 4.11 -11.54
CA ARG A 70 -8.49 4.08 -10.32
C ARG A 70 -8.44 2.69 -9.72
N GLN A 71 -8.10 2.58 -8.45
CA GLN A 71 -8.04 1.28 -7.78
C GLN A 71 -9.40 0.61 -7.67
N SER A 72 -10.48 1.38 -7.52
CA SER A 72 -11.86 0.88 -7.52
C SER A 72 -12.22 0.10 -8.80
N ALA A 73 -11.63 0.43 -9.94
CA ALA A 73 -11.83 -0.27 -11.21
C ALA A 73 -11.00 -1.58 -11.32
N ARG A 74 -10.14 -1.89 -10.36
CA ARG A 74 -9.19 -3.01 -10.39
C ARG A 74 -9.48 -4.11 -9.36
N MET A 75 -10.64 -4.11 -8.74
CA MET A 75 -11.01 -5.07 -7.68
C MET A 75 -10.94 -6.54 -8.12
N SER A 76 -11.19 -6.83 -9.40
CA SER A 76 -11.02 -8.19 -9.94
C SER A 76 -9.56 -8.64 -9.93
N THR A 77 -8.61 -7.75 -10.26
CA THR A 77 -7.17 -8.01 -10.20
C THR A 77 -6.71 -8.33 -8.78
N TYR A 78 -7.17 -7.54 -7.81
CA TYR A 78 -6.82 -7.76 -6.40
C TYR A 78 -7.40 -9.07 -5.86
N ARG A 79 -8.64 -9.40 -6.25
CA ARG A 79 -9.26 -10.68 -5.88
C ARG A 79 -8.49 -11.87 -6.47
N ALA A 80 -8.12 -11.82 -7.74
CA ALA A 80 -7.34 -12.86 -8.38
C ALA A 80 -5.96 -13.05 -7.71
N ALA A 81 -5.32 -11.97 -7.28
CA ALA A 81 -4.07 -12.03 -6.53
C ALA A 81 -4.25 -12.69 -5.16
N LEU A 82 -5.32 -12.36 -4.41
CA LEU A 82 -5.63 -13.05 -3.15
C LEU A 82 -5.90 -14.54 -3.37
N ASP A 83 -6.64 -14.90 -4.42
CA ASP A 83 -6.91 -16.31 -4.75
C ASP A 83 -5.60 -17.05 -5.06
N SER A 84 -4.70 -16.48 -5.84
CA SER A 84 -3.39 -17.05 -6.11
C SER A 84 -2.54 -17.23 -4.84
N LEU A 85 -2.55 -16.25 -3.94
CA LEU A 85 -1.82 -16.36 -2.66
C LEU A 85 -2.44 -17.44 -1.76
N ARG A 86 -3.74 -17.60 -1.79
CA ARG A 86 -4.46 -18.66 -1.04
C ARG A 86 -4.10 -20.05 -1.57
N GLU A 87 -4.09 -20.25 -2.89
CA GLU A 87 -3.70 -21.50 -3.52
C GLU A 87 -2.27 -21.93 -3.19
N ARG A 88 -1.40 -20.96 -2.88
CA ARG A 88 -0.03 -21.17 -2.43
C ARG A 88 0.11 -21.29 -0.92
N ASP A 89 -0.97 -21.26 -0.17
CA ASP A 89 -0.99 -21.24 1.30
C ASP A 89 -0.16 -20.09 1.91
N LEU A 90 -0.09 -18.96 1.23
CA LEU A 90 0.66 -17.77 1.69
C LEU A 90 -0.21 -16.81 2.50
N ILE A 91 -1.52 -16.98 2.47
CA ILE A 91 -2.46 -16.19 3.26
C ILE A 91 -3.40 -17.10 4.04
N TYR A 92 -3.90 -16.59 5.14
CA TYR A 92 -4.86 -17.30 5.99
C TYR A 92 -5.97 -16.34 6.47
N PRO A 93 -7.19 -16.89 6.81
CA PRO A 93 -8.31 -16.08 7.26
C PRO A 93 -8.13 -15.60 8.69
N CYS A 94 -8.57 -14.38 8.99
CA CYS A 94 -8.54 -13.80 10.32
C CYS A 94 -9.87 -13.13 10.66
N THR A 95 -10.52 -13.58 11.72
CA THR A 95 -11.77 -13.01 12.24
C THR A 95 -11.55 -12.02 13.38
N CYS A 96 -10.33 -11.91 13.92
CA CYS A 96 -10.03 -11.09 15.07
C CYS A 96 -10.50 -9.64 14.89
N THR A 97 -11.05 -9.08 15.97
CA THR A 97 -11.31 -7.67 16.12
C THR A 97 -10.02 -6.93 16.51
N ARG A 98 -10.01 -5.61 16.36
CA ARG A 98 -8.87 -4.78 16.81
C ARG A 98 -8.58 -4.96 18.30
N ARG A 99 -9.63 -5.08 19.12
CA ARG A 99 -9.50 -5.27 20.57
C ARG A 99 -8.84 -6.62 20.89
N GLU A 100 -9.31 -7.71 20.28
CA GLU A 100 -8.70 -9.03 20.49
C GLU A 100 -7.22 -9.07 20.06
N ILE A 101 -6.86 -8.35 18.98
CA ILE A 101 -5.46 -8.22 18.57
C ILE A 101 -4.66 -7.46 19.61
N GLN A 102 -5.19 -6.34 20.11
CA GLN A 102 -4.53 -5.52 21.12
C GLN A 102 -4.31 -6.29 22.43
N ASP A 103 -5.32 -7.02 22.89
CA ASP A 103 -5.27 -7.82 24.11
C ASP A 103 -4.26 -8.98 23.95
N ALA A 104 -4.21 -9.62 22.79
CA ALA A 104 -3.31 -10.75 22.52
C ALA A 104 -1.85 -10.31 22.22
N ALA A 105 -1.65 -9.11 21.69
CA ALA A 105 -0.31 -8.57 21.38
C ALA A 105 0.44 -8.13 22.65
N GLY A 106 -0.26 -7.80 23.72
CA GLY A 106 0.37 -7.24 24.92
C GLY A 106 1.11 -5.93 24.60
N GLU A 107 2.42 -5.92 24.86
CA GLU A 107 3.29 -4.77 24.58
C GLU A 107 3.92 -4.80 23.18
N ALA A 108 3.77 -5.88 22.43
CA ALA A 108 4.37 -6.00 21.10
C ALA A 108 3.75 -5.00 20.11
N ARG A 109 4.62 -4.24 19.45
CA ARG A 109 4.22 -3.19 18.49
C ARG A 109 4.95 -3.39 17.17
N ASP A 110 4.26 -3.04 16.08
CA ASP A 110 4.88 -2.89 14.77
C ASP A 110 5.65 -1.55 14.68
N PRO A 111 6.37 -1.28 13.59
CA PRO A 111 7.12 -0.04 13.43
C PRO A 111 6.28 1.24 13.47
N ASP A 112 4.98 1.18 13.18
CA ASP A 112 4.04 2.30 13.28
C ASP A 112 3.45 2.47 14.71
N GLY A 113 3.83 1.59 15.64
CA GLY A 113 3.33 1.60 17.01
C GLY A 113 1.95 0.95 17.19
N ALA A 114 1.41 0.32 16.15
CA ALA A 114 0.18 -0.46 16.27
C ALA A 114 0.46 -1.83 16.91
N ALA A 115 -0.59 -2.46 17.47
CA ALA A 115 -0.46 -3.78 18.10
C ALA A 115 -0.02 -4.83 17.07
N LEU A 116 1.13 -5.45 17.31
CA LEU A 116 1.67 -6.49 16.43
C LEU A 116 0.79 -7.75 16.49
N TYR A 117 0.30 -8.19 15.34
CA TYR A 117 -0.58 -9.35 15.29
C TYR A 117 0.15 -10.65 15.65
N PRO A 118 -0.29 -11.40 16.68
CA PRO A 118 0.47 -12.54 17.20
C PRO A 118 0.23 -13.86 16.43
N GLY A 119 -0.50 -13.84 15.31
CA GLY A 119 -0.76 -15.07 14.54
C GLY A 119 -1.92 -15.92 15.05
N THR A 120 -2.82 -15.40 15.89
CA THR A 120 -3.91 -16.13 16.57
C THR A 120 -4.79 -16.99 15.63
N CYS A 121 -4.95 -16.58 14.37
CA CYS A 121 -5.76 -17.33 13.39
C CYS A 121 -4.92 -18.16 12.41
N ARG A 122 -3.60 -18.18 12.53
CA ARG A 122 -2.75 -18.96 11.65
C ARG A 122 -3.08 -20.46 11.79
N GLY A 123 -3.22 -21.15 10.66
CA GLY A 123 -3.56 -22.58 10.62
C GLY A 123 -5.04 -22.91 10.86
N LYS A 124 -5.92 -21.90 11.04
CA LYS A 124 -7.36 -22.12 11.14
C LYS A 124 -8.00 -22.28 9.76
N SER A 125 -9.05 -23.08 9.68
CA SER A 125 -9.87 -23.22 8.48
C SER A 125 -10.60 -21.92 8.13
N VAL A 126 -10.99 -21.78 6.88
CA VAL A 126 -11.76 -20.61 6.40
C VAL A 126 -13.14 -20.61 7.09
N PRO A 127 -13.49 -19.58 7.85
CA PRO A 127 -14.77 -19.49 8.53
C PRO A 127 -15.87 -19.04 7.55
N GLU A 128 -17.13 -19.35 7.86
CA GLU A 128 -18.29 -18.80 7.14
C GLU A 128 -18.46 -17.28 7.40
N ALA A 129 -18.02 -16.83 8.58
CA ALA A 129 -18.12 -15.41 8.97
C ALA A 129 -17.19 -14.51 8.13
N PRO A 130 -17.53 -13.21 7.96
CA PRO A 130 -16.66 -12.25 7.32
C PRO A 130 -15.28 -12.21 7.98
N HIS A 131 -14.23 -12.37 7.18
CA HIS A 131 -12.85 -12.45 7.64
C HIS A 131 -11.92 -11.61 6.77
N ALA A 132 -10.80 -11.21 7.35
CA ALA A 132 -9.70 -10.60 6.62
C ALA A 132 -8.74 -11.72 6.16
N TRP A 133 -8.00 -11.45 5.07
CA TRP A 133 -6.88 -12.29 4.65
C TRP A 133 -5.57 -11.68 5.13
N ARG A 134 -4.79 -12.45 5.88
CA ARG A 134 -3.46 -12.06 6.34
C ARG A 134 -2.38 -12.84 5.63
N LEU A 135 -1.30 -12.14 5.29
CA LEU A 135 -0.08 -12.77 4.80
C LEU A 135 0.57 -13.57 5.95
N ASP A 136 0.92 -14.84 5.71
CA ASP A 136 1.85 -15.56 6.56
C ASP A 136 3.26 -15.04 6.25
N MET A 137 3.71 -14.07 7.01
CA MET A 137 4.97 -13.37 6.76
C MET A 137 6.15 -14.33 6.80
N ALA A 138 6.16 -15.27 7.74
CA ALA A 138 7.25 -16.24 7.86
C ALA A 138 7.35 -17.14 6.61
N ARG A 139 6.21 -17.64 6.12
CA ARG A 139 6.18 -18.45 4.88
C ARG A 139 6.55 -17.62 3.65
N ALA A 140 6.08 -16.39 3.56
CA ALA A 140 6.41 -15.51 2.45
C ALA A 140 7.90 -15.21 2.40
N LEU A 141 8.52 -14.91 3.53
CA LEU A 141 9.95 -14.65 3.61
C LEU A 141 10.80 -15.88 3.29
N ALA A 142 10.33 -17.08 3.63
CA ALA A 142 11.02 -18.32 3.29
C ALA A 142 11.09 -18.59 1.77
N LEU A 143 10.27 -17.92 0.98
CA LEU A 143 10.29 -18.00 -0.49
C LEU A 143 11.20 -16.93 -1.13
N CYS A 144 11.71 -16.00 -0.36
CA CYS A 144 12.60 -14.96 -0.88
C CYS A 144 14.02 -15.49 -0.98
N GLU A 145 14.65 -15.29 -2.14
CA GLU A 145 16.05 -15.62 -2.35
C GLU A 145 16.95 -14.47 -1.89
N GLY A 146 17.49 -14.59 -0.69
CA GLY A 146 18.42 -13.61 -0.12
C GLY A 146 17.76 -12.42 0.57
N PRO A 147 18.56 -11.41 0.98
CA PRO A 147 18.06 -10.26 1.72
C PRO A 147 17.22 -9.35 0.84
N LEU A 148 16.09 -8.90 1.37
CA LEU A 148 15.28 -7.88 0.73
C LEU A 148 15.92 -6.51 0.93
N THR A 149 16.10 -5.77 -0.16
CA THR A 149 16.72 -4.44 -0.14
C THR A 149 15.97 -3.48 -1.04
N TYR A 150 16.10 -2.19 -0.76
CA TYR A 150 15.68 -1.12 -1.64
C TYR A 150 16.74 -0.03 -1.72
N ILE A 151 16.68 0.79 -2.74
CA ILE A 151 17.58 1.93 -2.91
C ILE A 151 16.88 3.17 -2.36
N ALA A 152 17.42 3.73 -1.28
CA ALA A 152 17.02 5.04 -0.79
C ALA A 152 17.66 6.09 -1.67
N PHE A 153 16.85 6.69 -2.52
CA PHE A 153 17.23 7.71 -3.48
C PHE A 153 17.15 9.10 -2.83
N ALA A 154 18.17 9.90 -2.98
CA ALA A 154 18.18 11.29 -2.52
C ALA A 154 18.54 12.21 -3.70
N PRO A 155 17.64 13.09 -4.17
CA PRO A 155 17.95 14.04 -5.22
C PRO A 155 19.18 14.89 -4.85
N GLY A 156 20.24 14.82 -5.67
CA GLY A 156 21.50 15.56 -5.45
C GLY A 156 22.44 14.98 -4.40
N GLY A 157 22.12 13.80 -3.84
CA GLY A 157 22.97 13.03 -2.95
C GLY A 157 23.28 11.62 -3.49
N PRO A 158 24.14 10.85 -2.81
CA PRO A 158 24.38 9.47 -3.18
C PRO A 158 23.19 8.59 -2.82
N ASP A 159 22.87 7.66 -3.70
CA ASP A 159 21.93 6.59 -3.42
C ASP A 159 22.51 5.65 -2.34
N ALA A 160 21.65 5.14 -1.47
CA ALA A 160 22.02 4.21 -0.43
C ALA A 160 21.17 2.93 -0.49
N VAL A 161 21.82 1.77 -0.54
CA VAL A 161 21.14 0.48 -0.40
C VAL A 161 20.74 0.30 1.06
N ARG A 162 19.46 0.05 1.31
CA ARG A 162 18.90 -0.22 2.64
C ARG A 162 18.28 -1.61 2.69
N ALA A 163 18.42 -2.27 3.82
CA ALA A 163 17.75 -3.54 4.08
C ALA A 163 16.28 -3.27 4.44
N ALA A 164 15.38 -4.07 3.85
CA ALA A 164 13.99 -4.15 4.25
C ALA A 164 13.82 -5.28 5.27
N ASP A 165 13.07 -5.02 6.33
CA ASP A 165 12.76 -6.01 7.37
C ASP A 165 11.23 -6.12 7.55
N PRO A 166 10.52 -6.77 6.62
CA PRO A 166 9.08 -6.91 6.69
C PRO A 166 8.62 -7.79 7.87
N ALA A 167 9.49 -8.62 8.45
CA ALA A 167 9.14 -9.43 9.63
C ALA A 167 8.68 -8.58 10.82
N ARG A 168 9.18 -7.36 10.95
CA ARG A 168 8.79 -6.42 12.01
C ARG A 168 7.31 -6.00 11.94
N TRP A 169 6.68 -6.15 10.78
CA TRP A 169 5.26 -5.82 10.56
C TRP A 169 4.34 -6.99 10.91
N GLY A 170 4.90 -8.19 11.09
CA GLY A 170 4.12 -9.41 11.30
C GLY A 170 3.22 -9.72 10.10
N ASP A 171 2.13 -10.42 10.38
CA ASP A 171 1.20 -10.90 9.35
C ASP A 171 0.26 -9.78 8.88
N ALA A 172 0.67 -9.07 7.84
CA ALA A 172 -0.07 -7.93 7.28
C ALA A 172 -1.43 -8.35 6.68
N VAL A 173 -2.42 -7.46 6.77
CA VAL A 173 -3.72 -7.65 6.11
C VAL A 173 -3.59 -7.33 4.63
N LEU A 174 -3.85 -8.30 3.76
CA LEU A 174 -3.88 -8.14 2.30
C LEU A 174 -5.30 -8.03 1.74
N GLY A 175 -6.28 -8.68 2.38
CA GLY A 175 -7.71 -8.53 2.07
C GLY A 175 -8.49 -8.14 3.32
N ARG A 176 -9.33 -7.13 3.23
CA ARG A 176 -10.19 -6.66 4.33
C ARG A 176 -11.48 -7.48 4.37
N LYS A 177 -12.22 -7.41 5.50
CA LYS A 177 -13.52 -8.09 5.66
C LYS A 177 -14.60 -7.54 4.72
N ASP A 178 -14.48 -6.28 4.35
CA ASP A 178 -15.46 -5.48 3.61
C ASP A 178 -15.05 -5.19 2.16
N VAL A 179 -13.74 -5.25 1.86
CA VAL A 179 -13.17 -4.97 0.54
C VAL A 179 -12.14 -6.04 0.20
N PRO A 180 -12.14 -6.62 -1.01
CA PRO A 180 -11.24 -7.70 -1.40
C PRO A 180 -9.81 -7.20 -1.67
N THR A 181 -9.31 -6.27 -0.88
CA THR A 181 -7.94 -5.76 -0.94
C THR A 181 -7.61 -4.98 0.32
N SER A 182 -6.35 -4.59 0.43
CA SER A 182 -5.84 -3.57 1.34
C SER A 182 -4.92 -2.62 0.58
N TYR A 183 -4.51 -1.54 1.22
CA TYR A 183 -3.50 -0.65 0.66
C TYR A 183 -2.23 -1.42 0.24
N HIS A 184 -1.72 -2.28 1.11
CA HIS A 184 -0.48 -3.05 0.86
C HIS A 184 -0.57 -3.93 -0.39
N LEU A 185 -1.68 -4.62 -0.61
CA LEU A 185 -1.85 -5.45 -1.80
C LEU A 185 -2.02 -4.59 -3.05
N ALA A 186 -2.90 -3.60 -2.98
CA ALA A 186 -3.25 -2.78 -4.14
C ALA A 186 -2.05 -1.99 -4.66
N VAL A 187 -1.29 -1.32 -3.77
CA VAL A 187 -0.15 -0.49 -4.19
C VAL A 187 0.95 -1.32 -4.85
N VAL A 188 1.26 -2.50 -4.32
CA VAL A 188 2.31 -3.37 -4.86
C VAL A 188 1.94 -3.88 -6.25
N LEU A 189 0.70 -4.36 -6.42
CA LEU A 189 0.22 -4.86 -7.71
C LEU A 189 0.15 -3.75 -8.78
N ASP A 190 -0.28 -2.58 -8.37
CA ASP A 190 -0.43 -1.45 -9.29
C ASP A 190 0.92 -0.82 -9.65
N ASP A 191 1.82 -0.65 -8.69
CA ASP A 191 3.17 -0.15 -8.96
C ASP A 191 3.91 -1.10 -9.90
N ALA A 192 3.80 -2.43 -9.71
CA ALA A 192 4.37 -3.42 -10.61
C ALA A 192 3.74 -3.35 -12.01
N ALA A 193 2.41 -3.29 -12.11
CA ALA A 193 1.70 -3.25 -13.39
C ALA A 193 1.92 -1.96 -14.18
N GLN A 194 2.14 -0.83 -13.49
CA GLN A 194 2.47 0.46 -14.09
C GLN A 194 3.98 0.65 -14.34
N GLY A 195 4.83 -0.31 -13.97
CA GLY A 195 6.28 -0.21 -14.13
C GLY A 195 6.90 0.93 -13.30
N ILE A 196 6.38 1.16 -12.09
CA ILE A 196 6.88 2.23 -11.22
C ILE A 196 8.28 1.87 -10.72
N THR A 197 9.24 2.71 -11.01
CA THR A 197 10.64 2.54 -10.62
C THR A 197 11.05 3.39 -9.42
N HIS A 198 10.41 4.56 -9.24
CA HIS A 198 10.73 5.48 -8.15
C HIS A 198 9.46 5.88 -7.41
N VAL A 199 9.52 5.81 -6.08
CA VAL A 199 8.40 6.13 -5.18
C VAL A 199 8.82 7.23 -4.23
N VAL A 200 8.09 8.35 -4.23
CA VAL A 200 8.26 9.44 -3.27
C VAL A 200 7.15 9.35 -2.24
N ARG A 201 7.52 9.37 -0.97
CA ARG A 201 6.59 9.34 0.18
C ARG A 201 7.20 10.07 1.37
N GLY A 202 6.42 10.30 2.42
CA GLY A 202 6.90 10.87 3.67
C GLY A 202 7.92 9.97 4.39
N GLN A 203 8.80 10.54 5.17
CA GLN A 203 9.78 9.79 5.97
C GLN A 203 9.13 8.88 7.02
N ASP A 204 7.92 9.23 7.47
CA ASP A 204 7.09 8.42 8.34
C ASP A 204 6.73 7.05 7.74
N LEU A 205 6.80 6.92 6.41
CA LEU A 205 6.56 5.67 5.69
C LEU A 205 7.86 4.93 5.27
N ASP A 206 9.03 5.41 5.66
CA ASP A 206 10.32 4.79 5.28
C ASP A 206 10.39 3.34 5.78
N ALA A 207 9.99 3.09 7.03
CA ALA A 207 9.97 1.75 7.61
C ALA A 207 9.02 0.78 6.91
N ALA A 208 8.00 1.28 6.19
CA ALA A 208 7.02 0.48 5.45
C ALA A 208 7.41 0.23 3.98
N THR A 209 8.66 0.53 3.61
CA THR A 209 9.16 0.36 2.23
C THR A 209 9.68 -1.07 1.94
#